data_eaca745c65e0009aedf32e0dd3bf3394
#
_entry.id   eaca745c65e0009aedf32e0dd3bf3394
#
_cell.length_a   1.000
_cell.length_b   1.000
_cell.length_c   1.000
_cell.angle_alpha   90.00
_cell.angle_beta   90.00
_cell.angle_gamma   90.00
#
_symmetry.space_group_name_H-M   'P 1'
#
loop_
_entity.id
_entity.type
_entity.pdbx_description
1 polymer ?
#
loop_
_entity_poly.entity_id
_entity_poly.type
_entity_poly.pdbx_seq_one_letter_code
_entity_poly.pdbx_strand_id
1 'polypeptide(L)'
;MKRILPILFFLTGSVIAFAQESAAQFLNASPDAKTLSVGGASVGSEANAFAFWNNAASAGLSDKTMAASAAFGLWQPDAMKAQTYAVAGYGRIGKRWSITAGGKMARYQSYDIADDNGLFTGSFTPMEMALGVGAGFNILSGLSVSATFNYIRSDIGAPEVANAFAADLGVYFKHKGLRAALSAANLGTSVNYGGKDYSLPAHIDLGAGYTLGKGSHRMSVDAQAGYLITDSVVSAKGGLSYLFKDIFRLSGGYCWNSDSDFPSYATLGAGLCLFGVSLDAAYVLAPQGNPMGNTLMFNLGYSF
;
A
#
# COMPACT_ATOMS: atom_id res chain seq x y z
N MET A 1 40.45 -21.86 -4.43
CA MET A 1 39.26 -21.73 -3.56
C MET A 1 39.40 -20.45 -2.72
N LYS A 2 38.81 -19.36 -3.15
CA LYS A 2 38.81 -18.09 -2.40
C LYS A 2 37.50 -18.02 -1.60
N ARG A 3 37.63 -17.99 -0.28
CA ARG A 3 36.52 -17.85 0.66
C ARG A 3 36.02 -16.40 0.59
N ILE A 4 34.76 -16.21 0.18
CA ILE A 4 34.04 -14.94 0.27
C ILE A 4 33.39 -14.93 1.65
N LEU A 5 33.91 -14.09 2.54
CA LEU A 5 33.36 -13.81 3.86
C LEU A 5 32.24 -12.78 3.70
N PRO A 6 30.99 -13.02 4.12
CA PRO A 6 29.98 -11.98 4.11
C PRO A 6 30.26 -11.02 5.27
N ILE A 7 30.52 -9.78 4.92
CA ILE A 7 30.58 -8.68 5.89
C ILE A 7 29.13 -8.30 6.22
N LEU A 8 28.67 -8.77 7.38
CA LEU A 8 27.42 -8.34 7.98
C LEU A 8 27.72 -7.02 8.72
N PHE A 9 27.41 -5.90 8.10
CA PHE A 9 27.51 -4.59 8.75
C PHE A 9 26.32 -4.42 9.69
N PHE A 10 26.53 -4.64 10.99
CA PHE A 10 25.62 -4.22 12.05
C PHE A 10 25.73 -2.70 12.20
N LEU A 11 24.78 -1.96 11.61
CA LEU A 11 24.55 -0.55 11.93
C LEU A 11 23.74 -0.49 13.24
N THR A 12 24.43 -0.51 14.39
CA THR A 12 23.85 -0.10 15.66
C THR A 12 23.88 1.42 15.74
N GLY A 13 22.99 2.07 15.02
CA GLY A 13 22.62 3.44 15.26
C GLY A 13 21.52 3.46 16.31
N SER A 14 21.77 4.02 17.49
CA SER A 14 20.73 4.35 18.47
C SER A 14 19.80 5.40 17.83
N VAL A 15 18.70 4.93 17.25
CA VAL A 15 17.59 5.78 16.81
C VAL A 15 16.90 6.25 18.10
N ILE A 16 17.14 7.49 18.50
CA ILE A 16 16.30 8.16 19.50
C ILE A 16 14.98 8.42 18.79
N ALA A 17 14.04 7.51 18.96
CA ALA A 17 12.67 7.68 18.46
C ALA A 17 11.97 8.68 19.39
N PHE A 18 11.83 9.91 18.94
CA PHE A 18 10.76 10.76 19.45
C PHE A 18 9.47 10.24 18.79
N ALA A 19 8.54 9.73 19.61
CA ALA A 19 7.20 9.39 19.14
C ALA A 19 6.54 10.70 18.65
N GLN A 20 6.59 10.91 17.35
CA GLN A 20 5.94 12.01 16.67
C GLN A 20 4.85 11.37 15.80
N GLU A 21 3.59 11.66 16.09
CA GLU A 21 2.48 11.22 15.25
C GLU A 21 2.75 11.62 13.80
N SER A 22 2.66 10.67 12.89
CA SER A 22 2.83 10.93 11.47
C SER A 22 1.58 11.58 10.89
N ALA A 23 1.78 12.52 9.97
CA ALA A 23 0.72 13.09 9.15
C ALA A 23 0.45 12.23 7.90
N ALA A 24 -0.64 12.54 7.19
CA ALA A 24 -0.99 11.90 5.93
C ALA A 24 -1.13 10.36 6.04
N GLN A 25 -1.78 9.88 7.09
CA GLN A 25 -1.98 8.44 7.38
C GLN A 25 -2.67 7.68 6.24
N PHE A 26 -3.40 8.36 5.34
CA PHE A 26 -3.97 7.75 4.16
C PHE A 26 -2.92 7.08 3.25
N LEU A 27 -1.64 7.48 3.36
CA LEU A 27 -0.53 6.85 2.64
C LEU A 27 -0.34 5.38 3.02
N ASN A 28 -0.67 5.00 4.26
CA ASN A 28 -0.59 3.62 4.75
C ASN A 28 -1.83 2.78 4.41
N ALA A 29 -2.93 3.42 3.97
CA ALA A 29 -4.12 2.68 3.57
C ALA A 29 -3.84 1.81 2.34
N SER A 30 -4.33 0.56 2.34
CA SER A 30 -4.24 -0.33 1.20
C SER A 30 -4.83 0.34 -0.04
N PRO A 31 -4.13 0.35 -1.18
CA PRO A 31 -4.59 1.07 -2.36
C PRO A 31 -5.66 0.31 -3.14
N ASP A 32 -5.82 -0.99 -2.90
CA ASP A 32 -6.70 -1.87 -3.68
C ASP A 32 -7.28 -3.03 -2.86
N ALA A 33 -8.41 -3.56 -3.34
CA ALA A 33 -9.13 -4.66 -2.71
C ALA A 33 -8.33 -5.97 -2.70
N LYS A 34 -7.53 -6.25 -3.74
CA LYS A 34 -6.71 -7.46 -3.81
C LYS A 34 -5.69 -7.49 -2.69
N THR A 35 -4.99 -6.38 -2.48
CA THR A 35 -4.03 -6.20 -1.39
C THR A 35 -4.72 -6.25 -0.02
N LEU A 36 -5.81 -5.51 0.15
CA LEU A 36 -6.55 -5.50 1.42
C LEU A 36 -7.03 -6.90 1.78
N SER A 37 -7.51 -7.68 0.82
CA SER A 37 -8.09 -9.01 1.03
C SER A 37 -7.15 -10.06 1.63
N VAL A 38 -5.84 -9.82 1.58
CA VAL A 38 -4.80 -10.68 2.17
C VAL A 38 -4.13 -10.03 3.39
N GLY A 39 -4.91 -9.25 4.16
CA GLY A 39 -4.42 -8.56 5.35
C GLY A 39 -3.51 -7.37 5.07
N GLY A 40 -3.44 -6.91 3.81
CA GLY A 40 -2.52 -5.86 3.40
C GLY A 40 -1.08 -6.33 3.13
N ALA A 41 -0.83 -7.64 3.09
CA ALA A 41 0.49 -8.19 2.71
C ALA A 41 0.69 -7.97 1.20
N SER A 42 1.51 -7.00 0.83
CA SER A 42 1.62 -6.50 -0.54
C SER A 42 3.02 -6.56 -1.13
N VAL A 43 4.03 -6.28 -0.31
CA VAL A 43 5.41 -6.04 -0.76
C VAL A 43 6.01 -7.26 -1.47
N GLY A 44 5.73 -8.48 -0.98
CA GLY A 44 6.14 -9.76 -1.56
C GLY A 44 5.11 -10.42 -2.47
N SER A 45 3.93 -9.80 -2.68
CA SER A 45 2.85 -10.37 -3.48
C SER A 45 3.12 -10.30 -4.98
N GLU A 46 2.35 -11.05 -5.78
CA GLU A 46 2.41 -10.92 -7.24
C GLU A 46 1.99 -9.53 -7.69
N ALA A 47 2.73 -8.98 -8.66
CA ALA A 47 2.44 -7.67 -9.23
C ALA A 47 0.97 -7.58 -9.71
N ASN A 48 0.32 -6.51 -9.34
CA ASN A 48 -0.96 -6.07 -9.87
C ASN A 48 -0.83 -4.62 -10.38
N ALA A 49 -1.90 -4.02 -10.88
CA ALA A 49 -1.88 -2.65 -11.36
C ALA A 49 -1.38 -1.64 -10.29
N PHE A 50 -1.61 -1.93 -9.01
CA PHE A 50 -1.19 -1.12 -7.87
C PHE A 50 0.25 -1.39 -7.40
N ALA A 51 1.09 -2.06 -8.21
CA ALA A 51 2.51 -2.26 -7.92
C ALA A 51 3.24 -0.95 -7.55
N PHE A 52 2.82 0.18 -8.12
CA PHE A 52 3.34 1.51 -7.77
C PHE A 52 3.28 1.80 -6.27
N TRP A 53 2.16 1.48 -5.61
CA TRP A 53 1.94 1.70 -4.18
C TRP A 53 2.44 0.57 -3.28
N ASN A 54 2.54 -0.65 -3.82
CA ASN A 54 2.90 -1.84 -3.06
C ASN A 54 4.41 -2.09 -3.05
N ASN A 55 4.97 -2.32 -4.23
CA ASN A 55 6.41 -2.41 -4.51
C ASN A 55 6.60 -2.35 -6.02
N ALA A 56 7.04 -1.20 -6.52
CA ALA A 56 7.17 -0.95 -7.95
C ALA A 56 8.17 -1.91 -8.65
N ALA A 57 9.12 -2.50 -7.92
CA ALA A 57 10.05 -3.49 -8.47
C ALA A 57 9.34 -4.76 -8.94
N SER A 58 8.18 -5.11 -8.37
CA SER A 58 7.41 -6.29 -8.76
C SER A 58 6.92 -6.21 -10.22
N ALA A 59 6.62 -5.00 -10.71
CA ALA A 59 6.18 -4.75 -12.09
C ALA A 59 7.20 -5.26 -13.13
N GLY A 60 8.51 -5.13 -12.86
CA GLY A 60 9.57 -5.59 -13.74
C GLY A 60 9.58 -7.10 -13.97
N LEU A 61 9.11 -7.89 -12.99
CA LEU A 61 9.05 -9.35 -13.00
C LEU A 61 7.62 -9.90 -13.13
N SER A 62 6.66 -9.05 -13.49
CA SER A 62 5.28 -9.45 -13.78
C SER A 62 5.20 -10.37 -15.00
N ASP A 63 4.26 -11.31 -14.98
CA ASP A 63 3.93 -12.15 -16.14
C ASP A 63 3.07 -11.39 -17.18
N LYS A 64 2.55 -10.21 -16.81
CA LYS A 64 1.78 -9.30 -17.67
C LYS A 64 2.65 -8.17 -18.19
N THR A 65 2.43 -7.75 -19.43
CA THR A 65 3.17 -6.64 -20.04
C THR A 65 2.72 -5.29 -19.49
N MET A 66 1.43 -5.13 -19.27
CA MET A 66 0.83 -3.92 -18.70
C MET A 66 -0.35 -4.28 -17.80
N ALA A 67 -0.62 -3.41 -16.84
CA ALA A 67 -1.86 -3.42 -16.07
C ALA A 67 -2.25 -1.99 -15.68
N ALA A 68 -3.54 -1.74 -15.63
CA ALA A 68 -4.12 -0.51 -15.09
C ALA A 68 -5.37 -0.85 -14.29
N SER A 69 -5.63 -0.12 -13.22
CA SER A 69 -6.81 -0.33 -12.37
C SER A 69 -7.21 0.95 -11.66
N ALA A 70 -8.52 1.04 -11.35
CA ALA A 70 -9.08 2.01 -10.45
C ALA A 70 -9.70 1.29 -9.25
N ALA A 71 -9.61 1.89 -8.07
CA ALA A 71 -10.19 1.40 -6.83
C ALA A 71 -11.00 2.48 -6.13
N PHE A 72 -12.05 2.04 -5.46
CA PHE A 72 -12.90 2.84 -4.57
C PHE A 72 -13.05 2.12 -3.23
N GLY A 73 -12.98 2.84 -2.12
CA GLY A 73 -13.15 2.29 -0.80
C GLY A 73 -13.92 3.19 0.15
N LEU A 74 -14.66 2.56 1.05
CA LEU A 74 -15.16 3.16 2.28
C LEU A 74 -14.17 2.80 3.38
N TRP A 75 -13.29 3.72 3.73
CA TRP A 75 -12.22 3.50 4.69
C TRP A 75 -12.63 4.03 6.06
N GLN A 76 -12.53 3.16 7.07
CA GLN A 76 -12.91 3.46 8.44
C GLN A 76 -14.31 4.16 8.53
N PRO A 77 -15.37 3.53 7.99
CA PRO A 77 -16.66 4.17 7.81
C PRO A 77 -17.32 4.58 9.13
N ASP A 78 -17.00 3.89 10.22
CA ASP A 78 -17.55 4.17 11.54
C ASP A 78 -16.73 5.22 12.35
N ALA A 79 -15.48 5.47 11.92
CA ALA A 79 -14.58 6.42 12.59
C ALA A 79 -14.39 7.70 11.77
N MET A 80 -13.72 7.60 10.64
CA MET A 80 -13.36 8.77 9.81
C MET A 80 -14.36 9.03 8.68
N LYS A 81 -15.20 8.05 8.35
CA LYS A 81 -16.15 8.09 7.22
C LYS A 81 -15.49 8.51 5.91
N ALA A 82 -14.27 8.04 5.73
CA ALA A 82 -13.47 8.42 4.58
C ALA A 82 -13.84 7.60 3.34
N GLN A 83 -13.88 8.28 2.21
CA GLN A 83 -13.95 7.68 0.89
C GLN A 83 -12.56 7.71 0.27
N THR A 84 -12.07 6.57 -0.18
CA THR A 84 -10.77 6.47 -0.85
C THR A 84 -10.94 6.17 -2.33
N TYR A 85 -10.12 6.81 -3.13
CA TYR A 85 -10.05 6.62 -4.58
C TYR A 85 -8.60 6.38 -4.94
N ALA A 86 -8.33 5.39 -5.76
CA ALA A 86 -6.99 5.14 -6.25
C ALA A 86 -7.02 4.72 -7.72
N VAL A 87 -6.01 5.14 -8.46
CA VAL A 87 -5.72 4.68 -9.81
C VAL A 87 -4.26 4.36 -9.89
N ALA A 88 -3.91 3.28 -10.57
CA ALA A 88 -2.51 2.95 -10.79
C ALA A 88 -2.36 2.08 -12.03
N GLY A 89 -1.12 2.03 -12.54
CA GLY A 89 -0.77 1.17 -13.63
C GLY A 89 0.74 1.01 -13.76
N TYR A 90 1.12 0.01 -14.51
CA TYR A 90 2.49 -0.20 -14.93
C TYR A 90 2.57 -0.67 -16.36
N GLY A 91 3.72 -0.45 -16.97
CA GLY A 91 4.10 -1.00 -18.26
C GLY A 91 5.55 -1.48 -18.25
N ARG A 92 5.82 -2.65 -18.85
CA ARG A 92 7.17 -3.16 -19.06
C ARG A 92 7.71 -2.69 -20.38
N ILE A 93 8.94 -2.19 -20.38
CA ILE A 93 9.65 -1.73 -21.58
C ILE A 93 10.78 -2.72 -21.86
N GLY A 94 10.55 -3.58 -22.83
CA GLY A 94 11.46 -4.68 -23.14
C GLY A 94 11.60 -5.66 -21.96
N LYS A 95 12.82 -6.15 -21.72
CA LYS A 95 13.10 -7.16 -20.69
C LYS A 95 13.67 -6.56 -19.39
N ARG A 96 14.10 -5.31 -19.40
CA ARG A 96 14.88 -4.73 -18.31
C ARG A 96 14.15 -3.62 -17.57
N TRP A 97 13.32 -2.83 -18.22
CA TRP A 97 12.72 -1.66 -17.63
C TRP A 97 11.23 -1.85 -17.38
N SER A 98 10.75 -1.24 -16.34
CA SER A 98 9.32 -1.02 -16.10
C SER A 98 9.09 0.41 -15.64
N ILE A 99 7.95 0.95 -16.02
CA ILE A 99 7.44 2.23 -15.53
C ILE A 99 6.17 1.98 -14.76
N THR A 100 5.96 2.73 -13.71
CA THR A 100 4.76 2.69 -12.88
C THR A 100 4.28 4.11 -12.64
N ALA A 101 2.98 4.27 -12.49
CA ALA A 101 2.38 5.54 -12.09
C ALA A 101 1.14 5.27 -11.25
N GLY A 102 0.81 6.21 -10.37
CA GLY A 102 -0.39 6.09 -9.56
C GLY A 102 -0.82 7.39 -8.92
N GLY A 103 -2.10 7.43 -8.56
CA GLY A 103 -2.72 8.46 -7.76
C GLY A 103 -3.63 7.81 -6.73
N LYS A 104 -3.67 8.36 -5.52
CA LYS A 104 -4.66 8.01 -4.50
C LYS A 104 -5.12 9.26 -3.75
N MET A 105 -6.35 9.21 -3.29
CA MET A 105 -7.01 10.31 -2.60
C MET A 105 -7.88 9.75 -1.48
N ALA A 106 -7.88 10.42 -0.33
CA ALA A 106 -8.84 10.22 0.73
C ALA A 106 -9.68 11.49 0.91
N ARG A 107 -11.00 11.35 0.91
CA ARG A 107 -11.95 12.42 1.19
C ARG A 107 -12.71 12.06 2.45
N TYR A 108 -12.66 12.92 3.45
CA TYR A 108 -13.24 12.69 4.76
C TYR A 108 -14.65 13.30 4.88
N GLN A 109 -15.29 13.06 6.02
CA GLN A 109 -16.59 13.66 6.30
C GLN A 109 -16.47 15.17 6.37
N SER A 110 -17.42 15.87 5.73
CA SER A 110 -17.53 17.33 5.85
C SER A 110 -17.96 17.73 7.28
N TYR A 111 -17.48 18.88 7.72
CA TYR A 111 -17.91 19.52 8.97
C TYR A 111 -18.31 20.96 8.72
N ASP A 112 -19.20 21.46 9.57
CA ASP A 112 -19.71 22.82 9.50
C ASP A 112 -18.73 23.80 10.13
N ILE A 113 -18.60 24.97 9.51
CA ILE A 113 -17.81 26.10 10.02
C ILE A 113 -18.78 27.11 10.59
N ALA A 114 -18.52 27.55 11.82
CA ALA A 114 -19.28 28.62 12.46
C ALA A 114 -18.35 29.83 12.76
N ASP A 115 -18.94 31.04 12.80
CA ASP A 115 -18.24 32.21 13.27
C ASP A 115 -18.12 32.24 14.81
N ASP A 116 -17.50 33.29 15.36
CA ASP A 116 -17.29 33.45 16.80
C ASP A 116 -18.62 33.56 17.61
N ASN A 117 -19.76 33.79 16.95
CA ASN A 117 -21.09 33.84 17.54
C ASN A 117 -21.83 32.49 17.42
N GLY A 118 -21.18 31.47 16.83
CA GLY A 118 -21.78 30.15 16.59
C GLY A 118 -22.70 30.10 15.37
N LEU A 119 -22.70 31.14 14.52
CA LEU A 119 -23.52 31.16 13.30
C LEU A 119 -22.82 30.38 12.18
N PHE A 120 -23.57 29.50 11.52
CA PHE A 120 -23.08 28.75 10.38
C PHE A 120 -22.59 29.68 9.25
N THR A 121 -21.36 29.51 8.82
CA THR A 121 -20.71 30.29 7.75
C THR A 121 -20.37 29.49 6.51
N GLY A 122 -20.38 28.14 6.62
CA GLY A 122 -20.08 27.24 5.52
C GLY A 122 -19.74 25.83 5.99
N SER A 123 -19.35 24.99 5.05
CA SER A 123 -18.84 23.64 5.35
C SER A 123 -17.50 23.40 4.68
N PHE A 124 -16.66 22.58 5.30
CA PHE A 124 -15.37 22.17 4.78
C PHE A 124 -15.30 20.64 4.67
N THR A 125 -14.69 20.16 3.60
CA THR A 125 -14.46 18.72 3.39
C THR A 125 -12.96 18.46 3.33
N PRO A 126 -12.35 17.86 4.38
CA PRO A 126 -10.94 17.52 4.35
C PRO A 126 -10.63 16.53 3.22
N MET A 127 -9.48 16.73 2.59
CA MET A 127 -9.04 15.89 1.48
C MET A 127 -7.51 15.78 1.47
N GLU A 128 -7.04 14.58 1.25
CA GLU A 128 -5.63 14.28 1.07
C GLU A 128 -5.42 13.53 -0.24
N MET A 129 -4.34 13.81 -0.94
CA MET A 129 -4.02 13.13 -2.19
C MET A 129 -2.52 12.92 -2.36
N ALA A 130 -2.16 11.85 -3.08
CA ALA A 130 -0.81 11.58 -3.52
C ALA A 130 -0.81 11.17 -4.99
N LEU A 131 0.15 11.69 -5.75
CA LEU A 131 0.37 11.38 -7.16
C LEU A 131 1.85 11.06 -7.36
N GLY A 132 2.15 10.08 -8.19
CA GLY A 132 3.55 9.76 -8.41
C GLY A 132 3.83 8.90 -9.63
N VAL A 133 5.12 8.81 -9.91
CA VAL A 133 5.69 8.01 -10.99
C VAL A 133 6.89 7.22 -10.49
N GLY A 134 7.18 6.10 -11.12
CA GLY A 134 8.30 5.26 -10.73
C GLY A 134 8.90 4.50 -11.89
N ALA A 135 10.12 4.04 -11.68
CA ALA A 135 10.84 3.19 -12.61
C ALA A 135 11.40 1.97 -11.90
N GLY A 136 11.37 0.84 -12.58
CA GLY A 136 11.97 -0.42 -12.15
C GLY A 136 13.01 -0.90 -13.15
N PHE A 137 14.02 -1.58 -12.65
CA PHE A 137 15.09 -2.16 -13.45
C PHE A 137 15.40 -3.60 -13.03
N ASN A 138 15.33 -4.51 -13.98
CA ASN A 138 15.68 -5.92 -13.78
C ASN A 138 17.20 -6.07 -13.85
N ILE A 139 17.83 -6.25 -12.68
CA ILE A 139 19.28 -6.49 -12.55
C ILE A 139 19.61 -7.88 -13.11
N LEU A 140 18.78 -8.86 -12.76
CA LEU A 140 18.87 -10.26 -13.21
C LEU A 140 17.47 -10.74 -13.64
N SER A 141 17.41 -11.93 -14.26
CA SER A 141 16.13 -12.53 -14.70
C SER A 141 15.11 -12.77 -13.58
N GLY A 142 15.52 -12.77 -12.34
CA GLY A 142 14.67 -12.96 -11.17
C GLY A 142 14.82 -11.89 -10.10
N LEU A 143 15.54 -10.79 -10.36
CA LEU A 143 15.80 -9.72 -9.40
C LEU A 143 15.57 -8.35 -10.03
N SER A 144 14.66 -7.58 -9.45
CA SER A 144 14.33 -6.22 -9.85
C SER A 144 14.50 -5.25 -8.70
N VAL A 145 14.86 -4.01 -9.03
CA VAL A 145 14.88 -2.86 -8.10
C VAL A 145 14.01 -1.75 -8.66
N SER A 146 13.53 -0.87 -7.80
CA SER A 146 12.74 0.29 -8.21
C SER A 146 12.98 1.50 -7.34
N ALA A 147 12.67 2.66 -7.91
CA ALA A 147 12.50 3.91 -7.21
C ALA A 147 11.22 4.58 -7.71
N THR A 148 10.47 5.19 -6.79
CA THR A 148 9.30 6.01 -7.09
C THR A 148 9.46 7.40 -6.50
N PHE A 149 8.72 8.35 -7.04
CA PHE A 149 8.66 9.71 -6.55
C PHE A 149 7.20 10.12 -6.43
N ASN A 150 6.81 10.65 -5.27
CA ASN A 150 5.44 11.01 -4.89
C ASN A 150 5.36 12.49 -4.53
N TYR A 151 4.34 13.17 -5.02
CA TYR A 151 3.85 14.44 -4.53
C TYR A 151 2.62 14.21 -3.67
N ILE A 152 2.61 14.76 -2.46
CA ILE A 152 1.55 14.64 -1.48
C ILE A 152 0.98 16.03 -1.19
N ARG A 153 -0.35 16.15 -1.16
CA ARG A 153 -1.08 17.34 -0.75
C ARG A 153 -2.10 16.95 0.30
N SER A 154 -2.10 17.65 1.41
CA SER A 154 -3.04 17.45 2.52
C SER A 154 -3.73 18.76 2.87
N ASP A 155 -5.05 18.77 2.71
CA ASP A 155 -5.94 19.90 3.05
C ASP A 155 -6.96 19.40 4.08
N ILE A 156 -6.63 19.60 5.34
CA ILE A 156 -7.42 19.13 6.48
C ILE A 156 -8.16 20.26 7.20
N GLY A 157 -8.20 21.48 6.61
CA GLY A 157 -8.81 22.66 7.20
C GLY A 157 -7.91 23.39 8.20
N ALA A 158 -6.62 23.08 8.19
CA ALA A 158 -5.60 23.84 8.92
C ALA A 158 -5.36 25.22 8.25
N PRO A 159 -4.67 26.16 8.92
CA PRO A 159 -4.41 27.49 8.35
C PRO A 159 -3.71 27.43 6.97
N GLU A 160 -2.88 26.44 6.75
CA GLU A 160 -2.19 26.24 5.48
C GLU A 160 -2.41 24.81 4.93
N VAL A 161 -2.54 24.74 3.61
CA VAL A 161 -2.56 23.46 2.91
C VAL A 161 -1.14 22.91 2.85
N ALA A 162 -0.93 21.72 3.39
CA ALA A 162 0.38 21.12 3.44
C ALA A 162 0.73 20.40 2.13
N ASN A 163 1.99 20.50 1.73
CA ASN A 163 2.55 19.81 0.57
C ASN A 163 3.84 19.13 0.96
N ALA A 164 4.06 17.91 0.46
CA ALA A 164 5.27 17.15 0.70
C ALA A 164 5.68 16.35 -0.52
N PHE A 165 6.95 15.93 -0.53
CA PHE A 165 7.50 15.02 -1.52
C PHE A 165 8.06 13.80 -0.81
N ALA A 166 7.90 12.63 -1.42
CA ALA A 166 8.43 11.39 -0.89
C ALA A 166 9.01 10.52 -2.02
N ALA A 167 9.92 9.64 -1.64
CA ALA A 167 10.44 8.62 -2.51
C ALA A 167 10.27 7.24 -1.84
N ASP A 168 10.04 6.22 -2.67
CA ASP A 168 10.03 4.84 -2.21
C ASP A 168 11.10 4.05 -2.97
N LEU A 169 11.71 3.10 -2.30
CA LEU A 169 12.71 2.19 -2.85
C LEU A 169 12.23 0.76 -2.69
N GLY A 170 12.39 -0.04 -3.72
CA GLY A 170 11.96 -1.43 -3.72
C GLY A 170 12.98 -2.38 -4.29
N VAL A 171 13.04 -3.58 -3.70
CA VAL A 171 13.74 -4.75 -4.24
C VAL A 171 12.74 -5.89 -4.29
N TYR A 172 12.72 -6.63 -5.39
CA TYR A 172 11.82 -7.75 -5.58
C TYR A 172 12.55 -8.91 -6.26
N PHE A 173 12.45 -10.08 -5.65
CA PHE A 173 12.98 -11.34 -6.17
C PHE A 173 11.83 -12.29 -6.49
N LYS A 174 11.90 -12.94 -7.66
CA LYS A 174 10.96 -13.98 -8.10
C LYS A 174 11.72 -15.14 -8.70
N HIS A 175 11.52 -16.32 -8.14
CA HIS A 175 12.04 -17.58 -8.72
C HIS A 175 10.98 -18.66 -8.62
N LYS A 176 10.48 -19.14 -9.76
CA LYS A 176 9.35 -20.07 -9.82
C LYS A 176 8.15 -19.53 -9.03
N GLY A 177 7.63 -20.27 -8.03
CA GLY A 177 6.56 -19.84 -7.15
C GLY A 177 6.98 -18.94 -5.99
N LEU A 178 8.29 -18.86 -5.67
CA LEU A 178 8.81 -18.08 -4.55
C LEU A 178 8.98 -16.61 -4.92
N ARG A 179 8.60 -15.74 -4.01
CA ARG A 179 8.81 -14.29 -4.05
C ARG A 179 9.38 -13.83 -2.73
N ALA A 180 10.28 -12.87 -2.78
CA ALA A 180 10.80 -12.17 -1.60
C ALA A 180 11.02 -10.71 -1.97
N ALA A 181 10.79 -9.80 -1.04
CA ALA A 181 10.89 -8.39 -1.33
C ALA A 181 11.24 -7.56 -0.10
N LEU A 182 11.88 -6.44 -0.35
CA LEU A 182 12.15 -5.40 0.63
C LEU A 182 11.68 -4.07 0.04
N SER A 183 11.04 -3.23 0.84
CA SER A 183 10.72 -1.86 0.47
C SER A 183 10.98 -0.90 1.61
N ALA A 184 11.32 0.33 1.26
CA ALA A 184 11.30 1.48 2.15
C ALA A 184 10.46 2.54 1.47
N ALA A 185 9.42 3.01 2.12
CA ALA A 185 8.42 3.88 1.51
C ALA A 185 8.13 5.12 2.35
N ASN A 186 7.56 6.15 1.69
CA ASN A 186 7.25 7.46 2.25
C ASN A 186 8.48 8.18 2.85
N LEU A 187 9.67 7.94 2.28
CA LEU A 187 10.89 8.63 2.68
C LEU A 187 10.88 10.04 2.08
N GLY A 188 10.56 11.05 2.88
CA GLY A 188 10.31 12.37 2.31
C GLY A 188 10.41 13.54 3.26
N THR A 189 9.92 14.68 2.78
CA THR A 189 9.86 15.92 3.53
C THR A 189 8.73 15.87 4.55
N SER A 190 8.81 16.70 5.57
CA SER A 190 7.69 16.92 6.50
C SER A 190 6.56 17.68 5.80
N VAL A 191 5.35 17.55 6.33
CA VAL A 191 4.19 18.39 6.03
C VAL A 191 4.06 19.47 7.11
N ASN A 192 3.74 20.70 6.70
CA ASN A 192 3.54 21.84 7.59
C ASN A 192 2.14 22.43 7.37
N TYR A 193 1.38 22.58 8.44
CA TYR A 193 0.00 23.11 8.43
C TYR A 193 -0.08 24.54 8.99
N GLY A 194 1.01 25.31 8.89
CA GLY A 194 1.06 26.71 9.38
C GLY A 194 1.64 26.86 10.77
N GLY A 195 2.48 25.93 11.22
CA GLY A 195 3.08 26.03 12.57
C GLY A 195 4.08 24.94 12.90
N LYS A 196 3.63 23.70 12.98
CA LYS A 196 4.46 22.54 13.35
C LYS A 196 4.69 21.64 12.14
N ASP A 197 5.89 21.13 12.02
CA ASP A 197 6.24 20.12 11.04
C ASP A 197 5.85 18.72 11.55
N TYR A 198 5.23 17.92 10.67
CA TYR A 198 4.88 16.53 10.92
C TYR A 198 5.54 15.65 9.88
N SER A 199 6.14 14.55 10.30
CA SER A 199 6.78 13.61 9.40
C SER A 199 5.74 12.79 8.61
N LEU A 200 6.10 12.35 7.41
CA LEU A 200 5.32 11.37 6.67
C LEU A 200 5.43 9.98 7.36
N PRO A 201 4.47 9.07 7.13
CA PRO A 201 4.46 7.74 7.73
C PRO A 201 5.49 6.82 7.03
N ALA A 202 6.77 7.12 7.22
CA ALA A 202 7.87 6.37 6.65
C ALA A 202 7.93 4.96 7.25
N HIS A 203 8.13 3.94 6.39
CA HIS A 203 8.17 2.55 6.84
C HIS A 203 9.12 1.70 6.01
N ILE A 204 9.56 0.59 6.61
CA ILE A 204 10.33 -0.46 5.95
C ILE A 204 9.55 -1.76 6.07
N ASP A 205 9.40 -2.47 4.95
CA ASP A 205 8.67 -3.73 4.88
C ASP A 205 9.53 -4.83 4.26
N LEU A 206 9.51 -5.99 4.88
CA LEU A 206 10.03 -7.26 4.35
C LEU A 206 8.85 -8.17 4.02
N GLY A 207 8.76 -8.61 2.79
CA GLY A 207 7.68 -9.47 2.30
C GLY A 207 8.18 -10.76 1.67
N ALA A 208 7.38 -11.80 1.80
CA ALA A 208 7.57 -13.07 1.10
C ALA A 208 6.23 -13.62 0.62
N GLY A 209 6.27 -14.34 -0.49
CA GLY A 209 5.10 -15.02 -1.02
C GLY A 209 5.47 -16.32 -1.71
N TYR A 210 4.53 -17.25 -1.74
CA TYR A 210 4.69 -18.50 -2.47
C TYR A 210 3.39 -18.90 -3.16
N THR A 211 3.48 -19.23 -4.46
CA THR A 211 2.35 -19.72 -5.25
C THR A 211 2.50 -21.20 -5.53
N LEU A 212 1.50 -21.97 -5.10
CA LEU A 212 1.36 -23.41 -5.27
C LEU A 212 0.31 -23.72 -6.35
N GLY A 213 0.44 -24.89 -6.98
CA GLY A 213 -0.54 -25.40 -7.94
C GLY A 213 -0.26 -24.97 -9.37
N LYS A 214 -0.95 -25.63 -10.28
CA LYS A 214 -0.90 -25.40 -11.74
C LYS A 214 -2.29 -25.62 -12.34
N GLY A 215 -2.53 -25.00 -13.49
CA GLY A 215 -3.80 -25.17 -14.20
C GLY A 215 -4.96 -24.55 -13.45
N SER A 216 -6.02 -25.33 -13.25
CA SER A 216 -7.29 -24.82 -12.70
C SER A 216 -7.26 -24.43 -11.21
N HIS A 217 -6.22 -24.81 -10.47
CA HIS A 217 -6.16 -24.59 -9.03
C HIS A 217 -4.82 -23.99 -8.65
N ARG A 218 -4.83 -22.73 -8.24
CA ARG A 218 -3.64 -22.05 -7.71
C ARG A 218 -3.94 -21.50 -6.32
N MET A 219 -3.00 -21.63 -5.42
CA MET A 219 -3.05 -21.07 -4.08
C MET A 219 -1.81 -20.24 -3.83
N SER A 220 -1.97 -19.05 -3.30
CA SER A 220 -0.86 -18.18 -2.89
C SER A 220 -0.94 -17.90 -1.40
N VAL A 221 0.23 -17.91 -0.77
CA VAL A 221 0.45 -17.47 0.61
C VAL A 221 1.33 -16.25 0.53
N ASP A 222 0.94 -15.17 1.18
CA ASP A 222 1.70 -13.94 1.28
C ASP A 222 1.88 -13.56 2.75
N ALA A 223 3.08 -13.11 3.13
CA ALA A 223 3.42 -12.66 4.47
C ALA A 223 4.31 -11.41 4.39
N GLN A 224 4.17 -10.51 5.34
CA GLN A 224 4.92 -9.27 5.42
C GLN A 224 5.16 -8.90 6.88
N ALA A 225 6.36 -8.47 7.20
CA ALA A 225 6.70 -7.78 8.43
C ALA A 225 7.06 -6.33 8.10
N GLY A 226 6.53 -5.39 8.85
CA GLY A 226 6.73 -3.97 8.64
C GLY A 226 7.14 -3.24 9.91
N TYR A 227 7.87 -2.14 9.74
CA TYR A 227 8.20 -1.20 10.79
C TYR A 227 7.92 0.22 10.34
N LEU A 228 6.92 0.86 10.97
CA LEU A 228 6.62 2.29 10.81
C LEU A 228 7.65 3.07 11.61
N ILE A 229 8.58 3.73 10.93
CA ILE A 229 9.72 4.41 11.56
C ILE A 229 9.24 5.60 12.39
N THR A 230 8.32 6.39 11.83
CA THR A 230 7.82 7.63 12.47
C THR A 230 7.02 7.32 13.73
N ASP A 231 6.16 6.31 13.68
CA ASP A 231 5.25 5.96 14.77
C ASP A 231 5.82 4.85 15.68
N SER A 232 6.98 4.28 15.32
CA SER A 232 7.65 3.18 16.07
C SER A 232 6.79 1.91 16.21
N VAL A 233 5.94 1.61 15.22
CA VAL A 233 5.00 0.50 15.23
C VAL A 233 5.53 -0.66 14.39
N VAL A 234 5.54 -1.86 14.97
CA VAL A 234 5.79 -3.12 14.25
C VAL A 234 4.47 -3.67 13.73
N SER A 235 4.45 -4.13 12.49
CA SER A 235 3.30 -4.80 11.89
C SER A 235 3.66 -6.18 11.34
N ALA A 236 2.71 -7.10 11.40
CA ALA A 236 2.79 -8.40 10.73
C ALA A 236 1.48 -8.62 9.95
N LYS A 237 1.62 -8.87 8.66
CA LYS A 237 0.48 -9.04 7.75
C LYS A 237 0.62 -10.37 7.02
N GLY A 238 -0.49 -11.04 6.77
CA GLY A 238 -0.45 -12.29 6.03
C GLY A 238 -1.80 -12.70 5.51
N GLY A 239 -1.80 -13.49 4.45
CA GLY A 239 -3.03 -13.98 3.87
C GLY A 239 -2.83 -15.12 2.89
N LEU A 240 -3.97 -15.72 2.56
CA LEU A 240 -4.11 -16.79 1.60
C LEU A 240 -5.05 -16.34 0.50
N SER A 241 -4.73 -16.71 -0.73
CA SER A 241 -5.63 -16.55 -1.85
C SER A 241 -5.70 -17.83 -2.67
N TYR A 242 -6.91 -18.22 -3.04
CA TYR A 242 -7.19 -19.36 -3.91
C TYR A 242 -7.79 -18.86 -5.21
N LEU A 243 -7.21 -19.26 -6.33
CA LEU A 243 -7.63 -18.88 -7.67
C LEU A 243 -8.07 -20.14 -8.44
N PHE A 244 -9.33 -20.15 -8.86
CA PHE A 244 -9.94 -21.23 -9.62
C PHE A 244 -10.06 -20.85 -11.09
N LYS A 245 -9.45 -21.67 -11.96
CA LYS A 245 -9.43 -21.53 -13.44
C LYS A 245 -8.98 -20.15 -13.93
N ASP A 246 -8.14 -19.46 -13.15
CA ASP A 246 -7.74 -18.09 -13.40
C ASP A 246 -8.90 -17.08 -13.50
N ILE A 247 -10.09 -17.48 -13.05
CA ILE A 247 -11.32 -16.68 -13.14
C ILE A 247 -11.77 -16.23 -11.75
N PHE A 248 -11.98 -17.17 -10.83
CA PHE A 248 -12.54 -16.89 -9.50
C PHE A 248 -11.44 -16.86 -8.45
N ARG A 249 -11.37 -15.77 -7.68
CA ARG A 249 -10.48 -15.66 -6.53
C ARG A 249 -11.28 -15.53 -5.25
N LEU A 250 -10.85 -16.29 -4.22
CA LEU A 250 -11.23 -16.09 -2.83
C LEU A 250 -9.97 -15.86 -2.03
N SER A 251 -10.02 -14.97 -1.05
CA SER A 251 -8.88 -14.63 -0.20
C SER A 251 -9.32 -14.28 1.21
N GLY A 252 -8.41 -14.46 2.13
CA GLY A 252 -8.55 -14.05 3.51
C GLY A 252 -7.19 -13.75 4.12
N GLY A 253 -7.15 -12.84 5.06
CA GLY A 253 -5.90 -12.41 5.67
C GLY A 253 -6.08 -11.80 7.05
N TYR A 254 -4.95 -11.46 7.65
CA TYR A 254 -4.89 -10.82 8.95
C TYR A 254 -3.77 -9.79 8.97
N CYS A 255 -4.05 -8.66 9.61
CA CYS A 255 -3.11 -7.60 9.93
C CYS A 255 -2.99 -7.50 11.44
N TRP A 256 -1.78 -7.64 11.97
CA TRP A 256 -1.46 -7.41 13.36
C TRP A 256 -0.53 -6.20 13.49
N ASN A 257 -0.77 -5.36 14.48
CA ASN A 257 0.08 -4.23 14.83
C ASN A 257 0.43 -4.28 16.32
N SER A 258 1.62 -3.83 16.67
CA SER A 258 2.13 -3.83 18.05
C SER A 258 1.51 -2.73 18.91
N ASP A 259 0.88 -1.75 18.30
CA ASP A 259 0.28 -0.60 18.96
C ASP A 259 -1.24 -0.60 18.81
N SER A 260 -1.97 -0.19 19.86
CA SER A 260 -3.43 -0.13 19.90
C SER A 260 -4.02 0.96 19.00
N ASP A 261 -3.28 2.03 18.75
CA ASP A 261 -3.71 3.11 17.87
C ASP A 261 -3.68 2.70 16.39
N PHE A 262 -2.96 1.60 16.11
CA PHE A 262 -2.96 0.91 14.82
C PHE A 262 -3.66 -0.46 14.95
N PRO A 263 -4.99 -0.51 14.89
CA PRO A 263 -5.74 -1.70 15.26
C PRO A 263 -5.48 -2.89 14.35
N SER A 264 -5.46 -4.08 14.95
CA SER A 264 -5.38 -5.36 14.23
C SER A 264 -6.75 -5.76 13.71
N TYR A 265 -6.79 -6.42 12.53
CA TYR A 265 -8.05 -6.82 11.88
C TYR A 265 -7.86 -8.03 10.96
N ALA A 266 -8.96 -8.72 10.70
CA ALA A 266 -9.03 -9.77 9.67
C ALA A 266 -9.68 -9.23 8.39
N THR A 267 -9.41 -9.89 7.27
CA THR A 267 -9.94 -9.49 5.96
C THR A 267 -10.44 -10.67 5.17
N LEU A 268 -11.45 -10.42 4.35
CA LEU A 268 -11.95 -11.36 3.34
C LEU A 268 -12.02 -10.65 2.00
N GLY A 269 -11.90 -11.41 0.93
CA GLY A 269 -12.09 -10.86 -0.41
C GLY A 269 -12.45 -11.88 -1.45
N ALA A 270 -13.07 -11.38 -2.50
CA ALA A 270 -13.43 -12.15 -3.68
C ALA A 270 -13.06 -11.36 -4.95
N GLY A 271 -12.79 -12.07 -6.03
CA GLY A 271 -12.47 -11.47 -7.31
C GLY A 271 -12.88 -12.32 -8.49
N LEU A 272 -13.09 -11.65 -9.61
CA LEU A 272 -13.36 -12.23 -10.92
C LEU A 272 -12.33 -11.69 -11.91
N CYS A 273 -11.81 -12.56 -12.78
CA CYS A 273 -10.93 -12.16 -13.86
C CYS A 273 -11.37 -12.85 -15.15
N LEU A 274 -11.79 -12.06 -16.14
CA LEU A 274 -12.24 -12.55 -17.45
C LEU A 274 -11.64 -11.69 -18.55
N PHE A 275 -11.01 -12.30 -19.55
CA PHE A 275 -10.45 -11.60 -20.71
C PHE A 275 -9.51 -10.45 -20.35
N GLY A 276 -8.75 -10.59 -19.26
CA GLY A 276 -7.84 -9.56 -18.75
C GLY A 276 -8.52 -8.49 -17.87
N VAL A 277 -9.85 -8.43 -17.85
CA VAL A 277 -10.61 -7.55 -16.92
C VAL A 277 -10.72 -8.23 -15.57
N SER A 278 -10.39 -7.53 -14.51
CA SER A 278 -10.54 -7.99 -13.12
C SER A 278 -11.48 -7.08 -12.34
N LEU A 279 -12.35 -7.70 -11.56
CA LEU A 279 -13.21 -7.05 -10.58
C LEU A 279 -12.94 -7.68 -9.22
N ASP A 280 -12.58 -6.91 -8.22
CA ASP A 280 -12.23 -7.40 -6.90
C ASP A 280 -12.98 -6.61 -5.82
N ALA A 281 -13.34 -7.30 -4.74
CA ALA A 281 -13.93 -6.74 -3.54
C ALA A 281 -13.21 -7.27 -2.30
N ALA A 282 -13.06 -6.43 -1.29
CA ALA A 282 -12.52 -6.79 0.02
C ALA A 282 -13.30 -6.13 1.14
N TYR A 283 -13.41 -6.85 2.25
CA TYR A 283 -14.09 -6.42 3.46
C TYR A 283 -13.23 -6.68 4.69
N VAL A 284 -13.22 -5.73 5.63
CA VAL A 284 -12.50 -5.83 6.90
C VAL A 284 -13.46 -6.32 7.99
N LEU A 285 -13.06 -7.39 8.63
CA LEU A 285 -13.69 -7.96 9.83
C LEU A 285 -12.88 -7.51 11.05
N ALA A 286 -13.49 -6.74 11.93
CA ALA A 286 -12.83 -6.27 13.14
C ALA A 286 -13.81 -6.24 14.31
N PRO A 287 -13.31 -6.34 15.57
CA PRO A 287 -14.13 -6.19 16.76
C PRO A 287 -14.86 -4.85 16.81
N GLN A 288 -15.96 -4.79 17.54
CA GLN A 288 -16.69 -3.55 17.76
C GLN A 288 -15.78 -2.48 18.39
N GLY A 289 -15.85 -1.25 17.86
CA GLY A 289 -15.00 -0.13 18.29
C GLY A 289 -13.64 -0.06 17.58
N ASN A 290 -13.29 -1.04 16.77
CA ASN A 290 -12.11 -0.97 15.92
C ASN A 290 -12.37 -0.04 14.72
N PRO A 291 -11.57 1.03 14.50
CA PRO A 291 -11.81 1.99 13.43
C PRO A 291 -11.76 1.37 12.02
N MET A 292 -11.03 0.27 11.83
CA MET A 292 -10.98 -0.44 10.55
C MET A 292 -12.22 -1.27 10.25
N GLY A 293 -13.11 -1.48 11.24
CA GLY A 293 -14.34 -2.23 11.06
C GLY A 293 -15.19 -1.68 9.91
N ASN A 294 -15.90 -2.58 9.21
CA ASN A 294 -16.77 -2.26 8.07
C ASN A 294 -16.09 -1.56 6.89
N THR A 295 -14.74 -1.48 6.87
CA THR A 295 -14.01 -1.01 5.69
C THR A 295 -14.28 -1.92 4.51
N LEU A 296 -14.69 -1.33 3.40
CA LEU A 296 -15.06 -2.02 2.16
C LEU A 296 -14.33 -1.39 0.98
N MET A 297 -13.79 -2.21 0.10
CA MET A 297 -13.04 -1.76 -1.06
C MET A 297 -13.39 -2.55 -2.31
N PHE A 298 -13.44 -1.88 -3.44
CA PHE A 298 -13.65 -2.45 -4.77
C PHE A 298 -12.58 -1.95 -5.73
N ASN A 299 -12.20 -2.78 -6.68
CA ASN A 299 -11.42 -2.32 -7.81
C ASN A 299 -11.83 -2.99 -9.13
N LEU A 300 -11.66 -2.24 -10.19
CA LEU A 300 -11.81 -2.67 -11.57
C LEU A 300 -10.49 -2.44 -12.29
N GLY A 301 -9.96 -3.47 -12.93
CA GLY A 301 -8.67 -3.44 -13.60
C GLY A 301 -8.65 -4.17 -14.93
N TYR A 302 -7.60 -3.88 -15.70
CA TYR A 302 -7.29 -4.57 -16.94
C TYR A 302 -5.79 -4.91 -17.00
N SER A 303 -5.46 -6.11 -17.47
CA SER A 303 -4.07 -6.56 -17.61
C SER A 303 -3.89 -7.49 -18.82
N PHE A 304 -2.76 -7.34 -19.52
CA PHE A 304 -2.39 -8.19 -20.66
C PHE A 304 -0.88 -8.45 -20.79
#